data_375e7f2db1429b028b22febb924519de
#
_entry.id   375e7f2db1429b028b22febb924519de
#
_cell.length_a   1.000
_cell.length_b   1.000
_cell.length_c   1.000
_cell.angle_alpha   90.00
_cell.angle_beta   90.00
_cell.angle_gamma   90.00
#
_symmetry.space_group_name_H-M   'P 1'
#
loop_
_entity.id
_entity.type
_entity.pdbx_description
1 polymer ?
#
loop_
_entity_poly.entity_id
_entity_poly.type
_entity_poly.pdbx_seq_one_letter_code
_entity_poly.pdbx_strand_id
1 'polypeptide(L)'
;FRETILTPDNFIYPIFVHEGDENIPIGSMPGQDRLSFKNGMIKQVREARAAGVNQVVVFPKTPDNLKTACGKEAFNPNGLAQRSISLLKDTFPDLEVYTDVALDPYNTMGHDGMVRSDGVVMNDETVYYLCQQAVSQARAGADVISPSDMMDGRVGAIRQALDDEGFTNVAIMSYTAKYNSAYYGPFRDALASAPRPGSEDWKIPKDKAEYQMDPANYRECLREAA
;
A
#
# COMPACT_ATOMS: atom_id res chain seq x y z
N PHE A 1 28.03 -18.91 17.61
CA PHE A 1 28.30 -17.85 16.64
C PHE A 1 26.98 -17.46 15.98
N ARG A 2 26.41 -16.35 16.43
CA ARG A 2 25.12 -15.84 15.93
C ARG A 2 25.39 -14.93 14.73
N GLU A 3 24.82 -15.24 13.57
CA GLU A 3 24.95 -14.41 12.36
C GLU A 3 23.80 -13.39 12.26
N THR A 4 22.58 -13.77 12.70
CA THR A 4 21.41 -12.88 12.65
C THR A 4 21.04 -12.39 14.03
N ILE A 5 20.92 -11.08 14.17
CA ILE A 5 20.46 -10.40 15.40
C ILE A 5 19.19 -9.62 15.02
N LEU A 6 18.11 -9.82 15.80
CA LEU A 6 16.88 -9.04 15.65
C LEU A 6 16.79 -8.00 16.75
N THR A 7 16.58 -6.76 16.35
CA THR A 7 16.34 -5.61 17.23
C THR A 7 15.05 -4.90 16.79
N PRO A 8 14.47 -4.01 17.59
CA PRO A 8 13.32 -3.23 17.17
C PRO A 8 13.53 -2.45 15.86
N ASP A 9 14.78 -2.06 15.55
CA ASP A 9 15.14 -1.35 14.31
C ASP A 9 14.98 -2.20 13.05
N ASN A 10 14.78 -3.51 13.19
CA ASN A 10 14.55 -4.41 12.06
C ASN A 10 13.05 -4.54 11.68
N PHE A 11 12.16 -3.89 12.43
CA PHE A 11 10.72 -4.03 12.22
C PHE A 11 10.09 -2.77 11.64
N ILE A 12 9.26 -2.96 10.61
CA ILE A 12 8.36 -1.93 10.07
C ILE A 12 6.96 -2.26 10.57
N TYR A 13 6.37 -1.39 11.38
CA TYR A 13 5.06 -1.63 11.98
C TYR A 13 3.92 -1.25 11.04
N PRO A 14 3.06 -2.19 10.60
CA PRO A 14 1.93 -1.89 9.74
C PRO A 14 0.80 -1.24 10.54
N ILE A 15 0.27 -0.13 10.05
CA ILE A 15 -0.88 0.57 10.61
C ILE A 15 -1.99 0.71 9.58
N PHE A 16 -3.21 0.33 9.96
CA PHE A 16 -4.41 0.47 9.14
C PHE A 16 -5.18 1.69 9.64
N VAL A 17 -5.43 2.67 8.78
CA VAL A 17 -6.03 3.95 9.16
C VAL A 17 -7.37 4.15 8.46
N HIS A 18 -8.36 4.72 9.16
CA HIS A 18 -9.66 5.06 8.61
C HIS A 18 -10.15 6.44 9.09
N GLU A 19 -11.16 7.00 8.42
CA GLU A 19 -11.68 8.36 8.67
C GLU A 19 -12.51 8.52 9.96
N GLY A 20 -12.91 7.42 10.60
CA GLY A 20 -13.74 7.47 11.81
C GLY A 20 -12.99 7.96 13.04
N ASP A 21 -13.73 8.31 14.07
CA ASP A 21 -13.20 8.85 15.33
C ASP A 21 -12.77 7.76 16.33
N GLU A 22 -13.28 6.54 16.20
CA GLU A 22 -13.01 5.41 17.08
C GLU A 22 -12.24 4.31 16.34
N ASN A 23 -11.39 3.57 17.06
CA ASN A 23 -10.73 2.40 16.50
C ASN A 23 -11.75 1.28 16.24
N ILE A 24 -11.58 0.54 15.15
CA ILE A 24 -12.46 -0.56 14.75
C ILE A 24 -11.65 -1.84 14.67
N PRO A 25 -11.95 -2.89 15.47
CA PRO A 25 -11.26 -4.16 15.39
C PRO A 25 -11.33 -4.79 13.99
N ILE A 26 -10.21 -5.36 13.52
CA ILE A 26 -10.16 -6.12 12.28
C ILE A 26 -10.44 -7.58 12.63
N GLY A 27 -11.61 -8.08 12.23
CA GLY A 27 -12.07 -9.42 12.63
C GLY A 27 -11.15 -10.55 12.20
N SER A 28 -10.48 -10.40 11.05
CA SER A 28 -9.52 -11.37 10.51
C SER A 28 -8.09 -11.22 11.05
N MET A 29 -7.82 -10.18 11.86
CA MET A 29 -6.52 -9.91 12.51
C MET A 29 -6.72 -9.68 14.00
N PRO A 30 -6.88 -10.71 14.84
CA PRO A 30 -7.09 -10.55 16.28
C PRO A 30 -6.01 -9.70 16.93
N GLY A 31 -6.43 -8.67 17.69
CA GLY A 31 -5.52 -7.72 18.35
C GLY A 31 -5.03 -6.56 17.45
N GLN A 32 -5.50 -6.48 16.20
CA GLN A 32 -5.25 -5.36 15.32
C GLN A 32 -6.53 -4.58 15.04
N ASP A 33 -6.39 -3.26 14.96
CA ASP A 33 -7.49 -2.34 14.71
C ASP A 33 -7.26 -1.54 13.42
N ARG A 34 -8.35 -1.13 12.78
CA ARG A 34 -8.34 0.06 11.93
C ARG A 34 -8.32 1.27 12.86
N LEU A 35 -7.22 1.97 12.87
CA LEU A 35 -6.98 3.09 13.77
C LEU A 35 -7.73 4.34 13.29
N SER A 36 -8.36 5.04 14.22
CA SER A 36 -8.93 6.35 13.92
C SER A 36 -7.81 7.32 13.50
N PHE A 37 -8.07 8.12 12.46
CA PHE A 37 -7.07 8.96 11.77
C PHE A 37 -6.22 9.82 12.71
N LYS A 38 -6.81 10.53 13.64
CA LYS A 38 -6.04 11.42 14.54
C LYS A 38 -5.56 10.70 15.79
N ASN A 39 -6.49 10.29 16.63
CA ASN A 39 -6.19 9.86 17.99
C ASN A 39 -5.63 8.44 18.03
N GLY A 40 -6.26 7.49 17.35
CA GLY A 40 -5.85 6.08 17.36
C GLY A 40 -4.49 5.89 16.73
N MET A 41 -4.26 6.49 15.56
CA MET A 41 -3.00 6.39 14.83
C MET A 41 -1.82 6.96 15.65
N ILE A 42 -1.94 8.17 16.15
CA ILE A 42 -0.86 8.81 16.92
C ILE A 42 -0.57 8.06 18.22
N LYS A 43 -1.61 7.59 18.92
CA LYS A 43 -1.45 6.77 20.12
C LYS A 43 -0.68 5.49 19.82
N GLN A 44 -1.09 4.75 18.82
CA GLN A 44 -0.50 3.46 18.45
C GLN A 44 0.96 3.60 18.00
N VAL A 45 1.27 4.63 17.21
CA VAL A 45 2.65 4.90 16.77
C VAL A 45 3.53 5.31 17.96
N ARG A 46 3.01 6.08 18.91
CA ARG A 46 3.74 6.42 20.14
C ARG A 46 4.07 5.17 20.96
N GLU A 47 3.15 4.22 21.06
CA GLU A 47 3.37 2.94 21.76
C GLU A 47 4.42 2.08 21.04
N ALA A 48 4.38 1.99 19.71
CA ALA A 48 5.40 1.30 18.92
C ALA A 48 6.80 1.91 19.11
N ARG A 49 6.91 3.23 19.10
CA ARG A 49 8.16 3.96 19.36
C ARG A 49 8.68 3.72 20.79
N ALA A 50 7.80 3.68 21.77
CA ALA A 50 8.18 3.36 23.15
C ALA A 50 8.73 1.92 23.27
N ALA A 51 8.33 1.01 22.39
CA ALA A 51 8.89 -0.34 22.26
C ALA A 51 10.18 -0.40 21.40
N GLY A 52 10.64 0.74 20.88
CA GLY A 52 11.86 0.85 20.07
C GLY A 52 11.65 0.74 18.55
N VAL A 53 10.41 0.61 18.06
CA VAL A 53 10.12 0.54 16.61
C VAL A 53 9.89 1.96 16.09
N ASN A 54 10.78 2.45 15.23
CA ASN A 54 10.73 3.81 14.67
C ASN A 54 10.37 3.85 13.18
N GLN A 55 9.81 2.77 12.64
CA GLN A 55 9.44 2.61 11.25
C GLN A 55 7.99 2.14 11.18
N VAL A 56 7.18 2.80 10.33
CA VAL A 56 5.77 2.42 10.13
C VAL A 56 5.45 2.34 8.66
N VAL A 57 4.52 1.45 8.27
CA VAL A 57 3.92 1.45 6.94
C VAL A 57 2.43 1.75 7.05
N VAL A 58 1.98 2.74 6.28
CA VAL A 58 0.61 3.26 6.32
C VAL A 58 -0.27 2.58 5.28
N PHE A 59 -1.36 1.95 5.74
CA PHE A 59 -2.40 1.35 4.92
C PHE A 59 -3.74 2.06 5.16
N PRO A 60 -4.22 2.92 4.24
CA PRO A 60 -5.48 3.62 4.40
C PRO A 60 -6.67 2.77 3.97
N LYS A 61 -7.71 2.74 4.78
CA LYS A 61 -9.02 2.23 4.38
C LYS A 61 -9.85 3.36 3.80
N THR A 62 -9.84 3.48 2.48
CA THR A 62 -10.59 4.50 1.74
C THR A 62 -12.09 4.30 1.89
N PRO A 63 -12.89 5.34 2.18
CA PRO A 63 -14.35 5.27 2.13
C PRO A 63 -14.85 4.85 0.74
N ASP A 64 -15.85 3.97 0.69
CA ASP A 64 -16.32 3.39 -0.58
C ASP A 64 -16.87 4.44 -1.57
N ASN A 65 -17.43 5.53 -1.07
CA ASN A 65 -17.92 6.65 -1.89
C ASN A 65 -16.81 7.48 -2.54
N LEU A 66 -15.55 7.32 -2.14
CA LEU A 66 -14.38 7.98 -2.72
C LEU A 66 -13.63 7.07 -3.71
N LYS A 67 -13.97 5.78 -3.75
CA LYS A 67 -13.37 4.85 -4.72
C LYS A 67 -13.85 5.12 -6.13
N THR A 68 -12.95 5.01 -7.10
CA THR A 68 -13.23 5.18 -8.53
C THR A 68 -12.60 4.05 -9.34
N ALA A 69 -13.00 3.85 -10.59
CA ALA A 69 -12.42 2.81 -11.46
C ALA A 69 -10.91 2.98 -11.69
N CYS A 70 -10.40 4.21 -11.66
CA CYS A 70 -8.97 4.51 -11.82
C CYS A 70 -8.26 4.87 -10.48
N GLY A 71 -8.92 4.69 -9.34
CA GLY A 71 -8.29 4.90 -8.04
C GLY A 71 -7.83 6.34 -7.74
N LYS A 72 -8.58 7.37 -8.20
CA LYS A 72 -8.15 8.80 -8.08
C LYS A 72 -7.80 9.24 -6.67
N GLU A 73 -8.41 8.63 -5.66
CA GLU A 73 -8.13 8.96 -4.26
C GLU A 73 -6.70 8.59 -3.85
N ALA A 74 -6.04 7.68 -4.58
CA ALA A 74 -4.66 7.26 -4.32
C ALA A 74 -3.63 8.41 -4.40
N PHE A 75 -3.90 9.39 -5.26
CA PHE A 75 -3.03 10.56 -5.46
C PHE A 75 -3.70 11.91 -5.11
N ASN A 76 -4.81 11.85 -4.37
CA ASN A 76 -5.44 13.05 -3.83
C ASN A 76 -4.53 13.68 -2.75
N PRO A 77 -4.03 14.91 -2.91
CA PRO A 77 -3.14 15.54 -1.92
C PRO A 77 -3.81 15.72 -0.55
N ASN A 78 -5.14 15.71 -0.49
CA ASN A 78 -5.93 15.78 0.74
C ASN A 78 -6.52 14.41 1.13
N GLY A 79 -6.08 13.33 0.49
CA GLY A 79 -6.50 11.97 0.78
C GLY A 79 -6.07 11.50 2.16
N LEU A 80 -6.72 10.44 2.65
CA LEU A 80 -6.42 9.89 3.97
C LEU A 80 -4.96 9.46 4.12
N ALA A 81 -4.37 8.83 3.08
CA ALA A 81 -2.97 8.44 3.09
C ALA A 81 -2.05 9.65 3.26
N GLN A 82 -2.18 10.68 2.42
CA GLN A 82 -1.36 11.88 2.44
C GLN A 82 -1.49 12.64 3.75
N ARG A 83 -2.70 12.82 4.26
CA ARG A 83 -2.93 13.45 5.57
C ARG A 83 -2.33 12.64 6.73
N SER A 84 -2.39 11.30 6.65
CA SER A 84 -1.78 10.44 7.66
C SER A 84 -0.26 10.57 7.68
N ILE A 85 0.38 10.57 6.50
CA ILE A 85 1.82 10.77 6.35
C ILE A 85 2.23 12.11 6.94
N SER A 86 1.58 13.22 6.52
CA SER A 86 1.91 14.56 7.01
C SER A 86 1.73 14.68 8.52
N LEU A 87 0.63 14.16 9.07
CA LEU A 87 0.38 14.20 10.51
C LEU A 87 1.42 13.40 11.30
N LEU A 88 1.88 12.26 10.77
CA LEU A 88 2.95 11.46 11.40
C LEU A 88 4.27 12.20 11.38
N LYS A 89 4.67 12.80 10.27
CA LYS A 89 5.92 13.57 10.15
C LYS A 89 5.89 14.83 11.00
N ASP A 90 4.75 15.52 11.08
CA ASP A 90 4.59 16.69 11.95
C ASP A 90 4.68 16.32 13.45
N THR A 91 4.15 15.14 13.82
CA THR A 91 4.13 14.69 15.23
C THR A 91 5.45 14.04 15.64
N PHE A 92 6.08 13.30 14.74
CA PHE A 92 7.31 12.54 14.95
C PHE A 92 8.26 12.75 13.76
N PRO A 93 9.02 13.86 13.73
CA PRO A 93 9.87 14.22 12.58
C PRO A 93 10.95 13.19 12.23
N ASP A 94 11.40 12.42 13.20
CA ASP A 94 12.40 11.35 13.07
C ASP A 94 11.81 9.96 12.77
N LEU A 95 10.47 9.84 12.69
CA LEU A 95 9.80 8.60 12.29
C LEU A 95 10.04 8.35 10.81
N GLU A 96 10.43 7.12 10.46
CA GLU A 96 10.53 6.68 9.08
C GLU A 96 9.17 6.14 8.60
N VAL A 97 8.60 6.80 7.59
CA VAL A 97 7.26 6.51 7.08
C VAL A 97 7.33 5.82 5.73
N TYR A 98 6.94 4.55 5.70
CA TYR A 98 6.72 3.75 4.52
C TYR A 98 5.28 3.90 4.04
N THR A 99 5.09 3.79 2.73
CA THR A 99 3.75 3.80 2.13
C THR A 99 3.56 2.65 1.18
N ASP A 100 2.34 2.15 1.09
CA ASP A 100 1.96 1.17 0.07
C ASP A 100 1.56 1.89 -1.22
N VAL A 101 2.02 1.37 -2.37
CA VAL A 101 1.64 1.86 -3.70
C VAL A 101 0.96 0.74 -4.46
N ALA A 102 -0.36 0.82 -4.53
CA ALA A 102 -1.27 -0.06 -5.27
C ALA A 102 -2.64 0.62 -5.35
N LEU A 103 -3.47 0.27 -6.30
CA LEU A 103 -4.77 0.91 -6.49
C LEU A 103 -5.95 0.21 -5.80
N ASP A 104 -5.79 -1.01 -5.29
CA ASP A 104 -6.89 -1.79 -4.71
C ASP A 104 -7.62 -1.12 -3.54
N PRO A 105 -6.98 -0.34 -2.63
CA PRO A 105 -7.71 0.39 -1.60
C PRO A 105 -8.57 1.54 -2.14
N TYR A 106 -8.31 2.00 -3.36
CA TYR A 106 -8.90 3.19 -3.97
C TYR A 106 -9.79 2.88 -5.19
N ASN A 107 -9.77 1.63 -5.64
CA ASN A 107 -10.43 1.16 -6.86
C ASN A 107 -11.78 0.54 -6.52
N THR A 108 -12.81 0.83 -7.32
CA THR A 108 -14.15 0.25 -7.16
C THR A 108 -14.20 -1.26 -7.43
N MET A 109 -13.21 -1.81 -8.14
CA MET A 109 -13.17 -3.22 -8.52
C MET A 109 -12.32 -4.08 -7.57
N GLY A 110 -11.51 -3.44 -6.67
CA GLY A 110 -10.66 -4.12 -5.70
C GLY A 110 -9.42 -4.79 -6.31
N HIS A 111 -8.97 -4.33 -7.48
CA HIS A 111 -7.72 -4.78 -8.10
C HIS A 111 -6.60 -3.76 -7.91
N ASP A 112 -5.35 -4.25 -7.90
CA ASP A 112 -4.16 -3.39 -7.74
C ASP A 112 -3.93 -2.48 -8.95
N GLY A 113 -4.56 -2.79 -10.09
CA GLY A 113 -4.51 -2.01 -11.32
C GLY A 113 -5.90 -1.70 -11.88
N MET A 114 -5.90 -0.93 -12.97
CA MET A 114 -7.10 -0.59 -13.71
C MET A 114 -7.57 -1.77 -14.54
N VAL A 115 -8.86 -2.12 -14.43
CA VAL A 115 -9.46 -3.24 -15.16
C VAL A 115 -10.28 -2.72 -16.34
N ARG A 116 -9.99 -3.19 -17.54
CA ARG A 116 -10.76 -2.93 -18.76
C ARG A 116 -12.05 -3.77 -18.75
N SER A 117 -13.05 -3.39 -19.54
CA SER A 117 -14.37 -4.06 -19.55
C SER A 117 -14.33 -5.55 -19.93
N ASP A 118 -13.30 -5.99 -20.65
CA ASP A 118 -13.08 -7.40 -21.00
C ASP A 118 -12.36 -8.21 -19.88
N GLY A 119 -11.98 -7.57 -18.77
CA GLY A 119 -11.35 -8.19 -17.62
C GLY A 119 -9.82 -8.08 -17.59
N VAL A 120 -9.21 -7.45 -18.59
CA VAL A 120 -7.76 -7.26 -18.62
C VAL A 120 -7.34 -6.17 -17.65
N VAL A 121 -6.37 -6.45 -16.79
CA VAL A 121 -5.69 -5.45 -15.96
C VAL A 121 -4.67 -4.72 -16.84
N MET A 122 -4.86 -3.41 -17.04
CA MET A 122 -4.05 -2.59 -17.94
C MET A 122 -2.77 -2.16 -17.26
N ASN A 123 -1.62 -2.67 -17.72
CA ASN A 123 -0.31 -2.43 -17.10
C ASN A 123 0.11 -0.96 -17.19
N ASP A 124 0.27 -0.44 -18.39
CA ASP A 124 0.93 0.86 -18.60
C ASP A 124 0.10 2.02 -18.04
N GLU A 125 -1.22 1.97 -18.21
CA GLU A 125 -2.14 2.95 -17.63
C GLU A 125 -2.10 2.88 -16.09
N THR A 126 -1.99 1.68 -15.53
CA THR A 126 -1.85 1.51 -14.09
C THR A 126 -0.53 2.11 -13.59
N VAL A 127 0.59 1.81 -14.24
CA VAL A 127 1.92 2.34 -13.88
C VAL A 127 1.91 3.87 -13.88
N TYR A 128 1.24 4.51 -14.83
CA TYR A 128 1.07 5.96 -14.83
C TYR A 128 0.41 6.47 -13.52
N TYR A 129 -0.66 5.83 -13.07
CA TYR A 129 -1.34 6.23 -11.82
C TYR A 129 -0.53 5.88 -10.56
N LEU A 130 0.23 4.80 -10.58
CA LEU A 130 1.14 4.45 -9.47
C LEU A 130 2.26 5.50 -9.32
N CYS A 131 2.77 6.05 -10.42
CA CYS A 131 3.71 7.18 -10.38
C CYS A 131 3.07 8.42 -9.74
N GLN A 132 1.82 8.75 -10.08
CA GLN A 132 1.09 9.86 -9.45
C GLN A 132 0.90 9.63 -7.95
N GLN A 133 0.56 8.40 -7.55
CA GLN A 133 0.42 8.00 -6.14
C GLN A 133 1.74 8.17 -5.40
N ALA A 134 2.83 7.62 -5.91
CA ALA A 134 4.16 7.68 -5.31
C ALA A 134 4.63 9.13 -5.09
N VAL A 135 4.51 9.97 -6.11
CA VAL A 135 4.86 11.40 -6.03
C VAL A 135 3.98 12.13 -5.01
N SER A 136 2.68 11.85 -4.98
CA SER A 136 1.76 12.45 -4.00
C SER A 136 2.11 12.08 -2.56
N GLN A 137 2.50 10.83 -2.32
CA GLN A 137 2.94 10.35 -1.01
C GLN A 137 4.29 10.94 -0.60
N ALA A 138 5.24 11.05 -1.53
CA ALA A 138 6.53 11.71 -1.29
C ALA A 138 6.35 13.20 -0.94
N ARG A 139 5.46 13.91 -1.63
CA ARG A 139 5.10 15.31 -1.29
C ARG A 139 4.48 15.44 0.10
N ALA A 140 3.77 14.43 0.57
CA ALA A 140 3.21 14.39 1.92
C ALA A 140 4.25 14.10 3.01
N GLY A 141 5.48 13.70 2.63
CA GLY A 141 6.60 13.45 3.53
C GLY A 141 6.96 11.98 3.74
N ALA A 142 6.52 11.07 2.86
CA ALA A 142 6.95 9.67 2.92
C ALA A 142 8.46 9.53 2.69
N ASP A 143 9.12 8.70 3.47
CA ASP A 143 10.55 8.41 3.34
C ASP A 143 10.80 7.24 2.39
N VAL A 144 9.88 6.27 2.34
CA VAL A 144 10.00 5.06 1.51
C VAL A 144 8.68 4.75 0.80
N ILE A 145 8.75 4.56 -0.49
CA ILE A 145 7.65 4.16 -1.36
C ILE A 145 7.72 2.65 -1.61
N SER A 146 6.64 1.91 -1.30
CA SER A 146 6.66 0.44 -1.38
C SER A 146 5.61 -0.07 -2.39
N PRO A 147 5.96 -0.21 -3.69
CA PRO A 147 5.04 -0.72 -4.70
C PRO A 147 4.73 -2.20 -4.46
N SER A 148 3.44 -2.51 -4.33
CA SER A 148 2.90 -3.84 -4.06
C SER A 148 1.94 -4.36 -5.14
N ASP A 149 1.78 -3.60 -6.21
CA ASP A 149 0.78 -3.77 -7.27
C ASP A 149 1.09 -4.88 -8.29
N MET A 150 2.35 -5.25 -8.44
CA MET A 150 2.87 -6.26 -9.38
C MET A 150 2.75 -5.90 -10.87
N MET A 151 2.68 -4.61 -11.22
CA MET A 151 2.74 -4.18 -12.63
C MET A 151 4.18 -4.18 -13.15
N ASP A 152 4.35 -4.57 -14.42
CA ASP A 152 5.66 -4.62 -15.06
C ASP A 152 6.26 -3.22 -15.25
N GLY A 153 7.56 -3.07 -14.91
CA GLY A 153 8.30 -1.82 -15.11
C GLY A 153 8.01 -0.72 -14.08
N ARG A 154 7.13 -0.96 -13.10
CA ARG A 154 6.70 0.06 -12.13
C ARG A 154 7.83 0.66 -11.29
N VAL A 155 8.82 -0.15 -10.89
CA VAL A 155 9.92 0.34 -10.03
C VAL A 155 10.74 1.41 -10.75
N GLY A 156 11.16 1.13 -11.99
CA GLY A 156 11.88 2.11 -12.81
C GLY A 156 11.06 3.36 -13.11
N ALA A 157 9.76 3.21 -13.44
CA ALA A 157 8.87 4.33 -13.72
C ALA A 157 8.65 5.21 -12.47
N ILE A 158 8.41 4.60 -11.31
CA ILE A 158 8.26 5.32 -10.03
C ILE A 158 9.56 6.04 -9.66
N ARG A 159 10.73 5.39 -9.81
CA ARG A 159 12.01 6.05 -9.54
C ARG A 159 12.21 7.28 -10.41
N GLN A 160 11.96 7.17 -11.71
CA GLN A 160 12.05 8.30 -12.62
C GLN A 160 11.08 9.43 -12.24
N ALA A 161 9.82 9.10 -11.94
CA ALA A 161 8.83 10.10 -11.56
C ALA A 161 9.19 10.84 -10.25
N LEU A 162 9.74 10.13 -9.27
CA LEU A 162 10.23 10.75 -8.03
C LEU A 162 11.43 11.66 -8.29
N ASP A 163 12.38 11.24 -9.13
CA ASP A 163 13.58 12.02 -9.47
C ASP A 163 13.24 13.29 -10.26
N ASP A 164 12.31 13.19 -11.21
CA ASP A 164 11.85 14.34 -12.01
C ASP A 164 11.18 15.42 -11.14
N GLU A 165 10.58 15.03 -10.02
CA GLU A 165 9.95 15.91 -9.03
C GLU A 165 10.91 16.33 -7.88
N GLY A 166 12.18 15.92 -7.95
CA GLY A 166 13.22 16.29 -6.99
C GLY A 166 13.27 15.42 -5.72
N PHE A 167 12.51 14.31 -5.66
CA PHE A 167 12.49 13.37 -4.53
C PHE A 167 13.57 12.30 -4.63
N THR A 168 14.80 12.68 -4.96
CA THR A 168 15.93 11.77 -5.17
C THR A 168 16.34 10.98 -3.93
N ASN A 169 16.02 11.49 -2.73
CA ASN A 169 16.33 10.83 -1.45
C ASN A 169 15.19 9.93 -0.93
N VAL A 170 14.02 9.93 -1.57
CA VAL A 170 12.94 9.01 -1.22
C VAL A 170 13.29 7.61 -1.72
N ALA A 171 13.37 6.65 -0.81
CA ALA A 171 13.73 5.28 -1.16
C ALA A 171 12.54 4.51 -1.77
N ILE A 172 12.85 3.42 -2.48
CA ILE A 172 11.84 2.47 -2.97
C ILE A 172 12.13 1.10 -2.36
N MET A 173 11.10 0.52 -1.71
CA MET A 173 11.13 -0.85 -1.18
C MET A 173 10.03 -1.67 -1.87
N SER A 174 10.37 -2.34 -2.96
CA SER A 174 9.42 -3.09 -3.78
C SER A 174 9.06 -4.45 -3.19
N TYR A 175 7.79 -4.85 -3.33
CA TYR A 175 7.35 -6.24 -3.16
C TYR A 175 7.71 -7.02 -4.43
N THR A 176 8.91 -7.57 -4.50
CA THR A 176 9.46 -8.17 -5.72
C THR A 176 8.87 -9.56 -6.00
N ALA A 177 8.77 -10.41 -4.98
CA ALA A 177 8.29 -11.79 -5.09
C ALA A 177 6.94 -11.96 -4.37
N LYS A 178 5.90 -11.25 -4.82
CA LYS A 178 4.56 -11.30 -4.23
C LYS A 178 3.76 -12.48 -4.81
N TYR A 179 3.84 -13.62 -4.14
CA TYR A 179 3.15 -14.83 -4.55
C TYR A 179 1.63 -14.76 -4.33
N ASN A 180 0.85 -15.39 -5.20
CA ASN A 180 -0.57 -15.62 -4.96
C ASN A 180 -0.74 -16.50 -3.72
N SER A 181 -1.41 -15.96 -2.68
CA SER A 181 -1.49 -16.60 -1.36
C SER A 181 -2.79 -16.29 -0.64
N ALA A 182 -3.30 -17.28 0.11
CA ALA A 182 -4.43 -17.08 1.04
C ALA A 182 -4.08 -16.14 2.21
N TYR A 183 -2.81 -15.93 2.53
CA TYR A 183 -2.34 -15.03 3.58
C TYR A 183 -2.70 -13.56 3.35
N TYR A 184 -3.06 -13.16 2.13
CA TYR A 184 -3.56 -11.80 1.85
C TYR A 184 -5.03 -11.59 2.23
N GLY A 185 -5.77 -12.64 2.60
CA GLY A 185 -7.16 -12.53 3.02
C GLY A 185 -7.39 -11.49 4.13
N PRO A 186 -6.65 -11.52 5.25
CA PRO A 186 -6.75 -10.56 6.33
C PRO A 186 -6.47 -9.11 5.92
N PHE A 187 -5.49 -8.87 5.05
CA PHE A 187 -5.20 -7.53 4.51
C PHE A 187 -6.34 -7.00 3.65
N ARG A 188 -6.95 -7.85 2.81
CA ARG A 188 -8.12 -7.48 2.00
C ARG A 188 -9.32 -7.10 2.87
N ASP A 189 -9.53 -7.78 4.01
CA ASP A 189 -10.53 -7.40 5.00
C ASP A 189 -10.18 -6.05 5.64
N ALA A 190 -8.95 -5.88 6.12
CA ALA A 190 -8.51 -4.66 6.78
C ALA A 190 -8.75 -3.40 5.92
N LEU A 191 -8.50 -3.47 4.61
CA LEU A 191 -8.60 -2.36 3.66
C LEU A 191 -9.95 -2.31 2.93
N ALA A 192 -10.80 -3.33 3.06
CA ALA A 192 -11.99 -3.53 2.23
C ALA A 192 -11.64 -3.47 0.71
N SER A 193 -10.55 -4.13 0.32
CA SER A 193 -9.94 -4.09 -1.02
C SER A 193 -10.02 -5.41 -1.78
N ALA A 194 -10.90 -6.33 -1.38
CA ALA A 194 -11.12 -7.57 -2.10
C ALA A 194 -11.70 -7.33 -3.51
N PRO A 195 -11.31 -8.13 -4.52
CA PRO A 195 -11.95 -8.10 -5.84
C PRO A 195 -13.47 -8.22 -5.73
N ARG A 196 -14.19 -7.39 -6.49
CA ARG A 196 -15.66 -7.38 -6.51
C ARG A 196 -16.18 -8.18 -7.69
N PRO A 197 -17.41 -8.74 -7.60
CA PRO A 197 -18.02 -9.41 -8.74
C PRO A 197 -18.18 -8.47 -9.93
N GLY A 198 -17.90 -8.95 -11.13
CA GLY A 198 -18.21 -8.25 -12.37
C GLY A 198 -19.71 -8.26 -12.70
N SER A 199 -20.06 -7.64 -13.83
CA SER A 199 -21.39 -7.65 -14.43
C SER A 199 -21.33 -8.29 -15.82
N GLU A 200 -22.49 -8.40 -16.51
CA GLU A 200 -22.53 -8.87 -17.90
C GLU A 200 -21.73 -7.96 -18.83
N ASP A 201 -21.75 -6.64 -18.59
CA ASP A 201 -21.09 -5.63 -19.43
C ASP A 201 -19.64 -5.34 -19.00
N TRP A 202 -19.24 -5.78 -17.79
CA TRP A 202 -17.90 -5.53 -17.26
C TRP A 202 -17.37 -6.77 -16.54
N LYS A 203 -16.45 -7.44 -17.18
CA LYS A 203 -15.76 -8.60 -16.58
C LYS A 203 -14.72 -8.09 -15.58
N ILE A 204 -14.72 -8.67 -14.40
CA ILE A 204 -13.71 -8.38 -13.36
C ILE A 204 -13.08 -9.72 -12.99
N PRO A 205 -11.74 -9.84 -12.98
CA PRO A 205 -11.08 -11.04 -12.49
C PRO A 205 -11.53 -11.34 -11.05
N LYS A 206 -11.83 -12.60 -10.76
CA LYS A 206 -12.35 -13.03 -9.45
C LYS A 206 -11.32 -12.93 -8.32
N ASP A 207 -10.05 -12.93 -8.67
CA ASP A 207 -8.92 -12.89 -7.77
C ASP A 207 -7.72 -12.19 -8.45
N LYS A 208 -6.57 -12.15 -7.77
CA LYS A 208 -5.36 -11.48 -8.23
C LYS A 208 -4.32 -12.45 -8.85
N ALA A 209 -4.71 -13.69 -9.15
CA ALA A 209 -3.78 -14.72 -9.65
C ALA A 209 -3.16 -14.38 -11.01
N GLU A 210 -3.79 -13.51 -11.81
CA GLU A 210 -3.31 -13.12 -13.14
C GLU A 210 -2.03 -12.27 -13.09
N TYR A 211 -1.77 -11.59 -11.99
CA TYR A 211 -0.58 -10.71 -11.83
C TYR A 211 0.20 -10.94 -10.53
N GLN A 212 -0.30 -11.76 -9.61
CA GLN A 212 0.49 -12.27 -8.50
C GLN A 212 1.24 -13.53 -8.95
N MET A 213 2.46 -13.72 -8.45
CA MET A 213 3.35 -14.77 -8.89
C MET A 213 2.84 -16.19 -8.53
N ASP A 214 3.14 -17.14 -9.39
CA ASP A 214 2.91 -18.56 -9.12
C ASP A 214 3.88 -19.05 -8.02
N PRO A 215 3.39 -19.58 -6.88
CA PRO A 215 4.24 -20.12 -5.80
C PRO A 215 5.16 -21.25 -6.24
N ALA A 216 4.84 -21.94 -7.35
CA ALA A 216 5.65 -23.02 -7.89
C ALA A 216 6.75 -22.54 -8.87
N ASN A 217 6.84 -21.24 -9.18
CA ASN A 217 7.79 -20.71 -10.15
C ASN A 217 8.97 -19.98 -9.47
N TYR A 218 9.99 -20.73 -9.06
CA TYR A 218 11.20 -20.19 -8.43
C TYR A 218 12.01 -19.26 -9.35
N ARG A 219 12.04 -19.55 -10.66
CA ARG A 219 12.85 -18.74 -11.61
C ARG A 219 12.28 -17.35 -11.82
N GLU A 220 10.95 -17.21 -11.75
CA GLU A 220 10.26 -15.92 -11.85
C GLU A 220 10.65 -15.02 -10.68
N CYS A 221 10.62 -15.53 -9.43
CA CYS A 221 10.94 -14.70 -8.27
C CYS A 221 12.38 -14.14 -8.30
N LEU A 222 13.33 -14.88 -8.87
CA LEU A 222 14.70 -14.40 -9.03
C LEU A 222 14.80 -13.26 -10.08
N ARG A 223 13.97 -13.31 -11.12
CA ARG A 223 13.91 -12.25 -12.13
C ARG A 223 13.23 -10.99 -11.61
N GLU A 224 12.16 -11.16 -10.84
CA GLU A 224 11.46 -10.04 -10.22
C GLU A 224 12.32 -9.32 -9.18
N ALA A 225 13.25 -10.04 -8.53
CA ALA A 225 14.15 -9.46 -7.55
C ALA A 225 15.39 -8.78 -8.14
N ALA A 226 15.72 -9.07 -9.41
CA ALA A 226 16.94 -8.58 -10.08
C ALA A 226 16.71 -7.25 -10.79
#